data_cd5a9f63f8b2a18de7e17b89044ae717
#
_entry.id   cd5a9f63f8b2a18de7e17b89044ae717
#
_cell.length_a   1.000
_cell.length_b   1.000
_cell.length_c   1.000
_cell.angle_alpha   90.00
_cell.angle_beta   90.00
_cell.angle_gamma   90.00
#
_symmetry.space_group_name_H-M   'P 1'
#
loop_
_entity.id
_entity.type
_entity.pdbx_description
1 polymer ?
#
loop_
_entity_poly.entity_id
_entity_poly.type
_entity_poly.pdbx_seq_one_letter_code
_entity_poly.pdbx_strand_id
1 'polypeptide(L)'
;MLWVMGSSARNPYVIATRALDGDAEHGGLLFRINCAGCHGIAGQGLVGPSLRGVSSRLSDPQIIHQVVSGETPPMPRFDVEPQEMADLLAHLKSFTADT
;
A
#
# COMPACT_ATOMS: atom_id res chain seq x y z
N MET A 1 14.78 -13.33 -10.33
CA MET A 1 15.41 -13.81 -9.11
C MET A 1 14.39 -14.15 -8.07
N LEU A 2 14.40 -15.38 -7.67
CA LEU A 2 13.42 -15.87 -6.68
C LEU A 2 13.60 -15.23 -5.32
N TRP A 3 14.83 -14.84 -5.00
CA TRP A 3 15.10 -14.22 -3.71
C TRP A 3 14.32 -12.92 -3.50
N VAL A 4 14.02 -12.21 -4.57
CA VAL A 4 13.28 -10.94 -4.46
C VAL A 4 11.88 -11.19 -3.89
N MET A 5 11.19 -12.18 -4.44
CA MET A 5 9.86 -12.53 -3.98
C MET A 5 9.89 -13.05 -2.55
N GLY A 6 10.82 -13.97 -2.27
CA GLY A 6 10.97 -14.51 -0.94
C GLY A 6 11.35 -13.45 0.07
N SER A 7 12.19 -12.49 -0.36
CA SER A 7 12.60 -11.38 0.48
C SER A 7 11.43 -10.55 0.96
N SER A 8 10.51 -10.19 0.06
CA SER A 8 9.36 -9.36 0.42
C SER A 8 8.52 -10.02 1.50
N ALA A 9 8.18 -11.30 1.32
CA ALA A 9 7.32 -12.01 2.27
C ALA A 9 8.02 -12.24 3.62
N ARG A 10 9.35 -12.35 3.62
CA ARG A 10 10.14 -12.65 4.83
C ARG A 10 10.76 -11.41 5.45
N ASN A 11 10.58 -10.28 4.84
CA ASN A 11 11.14 -9.03 5.34
C ASN A 11 10.60 -8.72 6.72
N PRO A 12 11.44 -8.39 7.71
CA PRO A 12 10.97 -8.11 9.08
C PRO A 12 9.93 -6.99 9.12
N TYR A 13 10.08 -5.98 8.28
CA TYR A 13 9.11 -4.89 8.22
C TYR A 13 7.74 -5.39 7.76
N VAL A 14 7.72 -6.24 6.73
CA VAL A 14 6.48 -6.82 6.21
C VAL A 14 5.84 -7.71 7.26
N ILE A 15 6.64 -8.54 7.94
CA ILE A 15 6.13 -9.42 8.98
C ILE A 15 5.52 -8.60 10.12
N ALA A 16 6.23 -7.56 10.56
CA ALA A 16 5.74 -6.71 11.64
C ALA A 16 4.45 -6.00 11.26
N THR A 17 4.38 -5.49 10.03
CA THR A 17 3.19 -4.81 9.54
C THR A 17 1.98 -5.75 9.52
N ARG A 18 2.17 -6.94 8.99
CA ARG A 18 1.07 -7.90 8.83
C ARG A 18 0.59 -8.47 10.15
N ALA A 19 1.39 -8.37 11.21
CA ALA A 19 1.00 -8.81 12.54
C ALA A 19 0.11 -7.80 13.26
N LEU A 20 -0.04 -6.60 12.72
CA LEU A 20 -0.80 -5.52 13.35
C LEU A 20 -2.19 -5.40 12.74
N ASP A 21 -3.16 -5.02 13.58
CA ASP A 21 -4.47 -4.66 13.10
C ASP A 21 -4.41 -3.23 12.58
N GLY A 22 -4.83 -3.03 11.35
CA GLY A 22 -4.81 -1.71 10.74
C GLY A 22 -6.09 -0.94 11.03
N ASP A 23 -5.93 0.37 11.20
CA ASP A 23 -7.04 1.31 11.37
C ASP A 23 -7.31 1.96 10.03
N ALA A 24 -8.37 1.53 9.35
CA ALA A 24 -8.68 2.02 8.00
C ALA A 24 -8.98 3.51 7.98
N GLU A 25 -9.54 4.06 9.05
CA GLU A 25 -9.84 5.50 9.11
C GLU A 25 -8.56 6.30 9.14
N HIS A 26 -7.62 5.91 9.98
CA HIS A 26 -6.31 6.57 10.02
C HIS A 26 -5.56 6.34 8.70
N GLY A 27 -5.71 5.16 8.13
CA GLY A 27 -5.13 4.86 6.81
C GLY A 27 -5.69 5.75 5.73
N GLY A 28 -6.97 6.07 5.81
CA GLY A 28 -7.60 7.02 4.89
C GLY A 28 -7.01 8.41 4.97
N LEU A 29 -6.70 8.85 6.19
CA LEU A 29 -6.03 10.14 6.39
C LEU A 29 -4.64 10.13 5.76
N LEU A 30 -3.87 9.06 6.02
CA LEU A 30 -2.54 8.92 5.44
C LEU A 30 -2.60 8.88 3.92
N PHE A 31 -3.60 8.20 3.37
CA PHE A 31 -3.79 8.11 1.93
C PHE A 31 -4.05 9.48 1.33
N ARG A 32 -4.94 10.25 1.94
CA ARG A 32 -5.26 11.58 1.43
C ARG A 32 -4.06 12.52 1.44
N ILE A 33 -3.21 12.39 2.44
CA ILE A 33 -2.04 13.26 2.56
C ILE A 33 -0.95 12.84 1.56
N ASN A 34 -0.74 11.53 1.36
CA ASN A 34 0.45 11.04 0.68
C ASN A 34 0.19 10.44 -0.70
N CYS A 35 -1.01 9.96 -0.97
CA CYS A 35 -1.27 9.11 -2.14
C CYS A 35 -2.31 9.71 -3.09
N ALA A 36 -3.28 10.44 -2.55
CA ALA A 36 -4.42 10.89 -3.33
C ALA A 36 -4.05 11.85 -4.44
N GLY A 37 -2.96 12.59 -4.28
CA GLY A 37 -2.50 13.53 -5.30
C GLY A 37 -2.20 12.87 -6.63
N CYS A 38 -1.78 11.62 -6.61
CA CYS A 38 -1.47 10.85 -7.81
C CYS A 38 -2.52 9.80 -8.14
N HIS A 39 -3.16 9.22 -7.13
CA HIS A 39 -4.07 8.10 -7.35
C HIS A 39 -5.55 8.48 -7.28
N GLY A 40 -5.84 9.73 -6.91
CA GLY A 40 -7.21 10.18 -6.73
C GLY A 40 -7.70 9.91 -5.32
N ILE A 41 -8.60 10.76 -4.82
CA ILE A 41 -9.05 10.68 -3.42
C ILE A 41 -9.83 9.40 -3.14
N ALA A 42 -10.46 8.84 -4.17
CA ALA A 42 -11.17 7.55 -4.07
C ALA A 42 -10.36 6.42 -4.70
N GLY A 43 -9.08 6.62 -4.95
CA GLY A 43 -8.23 5.62 -5.58
C GLY A 43 -8.59 5.34 -7.03
N GLN A 44 -9.32 6.24 -7.67
CA GLN A 44 -9.83 6.02 -9.03
C GLN A 44 -8.76 6.15 -10.12
N GLY A 45 -7.59 6.64 -9.76
CA GLY A 45 -6.52 6.89 -10.73
C GLY A 45 -6.50 8.33 -11.17
N LEU A 46 -5.33 8.84 -11.46
CA LEU A 46 -5.11 10.20 -11.93
C LEU A 46 -3.78 10.22 -12.67
N VAL A 47 -2.71 10.73 -12.04
CA VAL A 47 -1.36 10.56 -12.56
C VAL A 47 -0.92 9.09 -12.37
N GLY A 48 -1.16 8.55 -11.18
CA GLY A 48 -0.93 7.15 -10.90
C GLY A 48 -2.13 6.30 -11.30
N PRO A 49 -1.95 4.98 -11.38
CA PRO A 49 -3.03 4.10 -11.81
C PRO A 49 -4.14 3.98 -10.78
N SER A 50 -5.29 3.49 -11.23
CA SER A 50 -6.40 3.17 -10.34
C SER A 50 -5.99 2.09 -9.34
N LEU A 51 -6.41 2.29 -8.08
CA LEU A 51 -6.17 1.33 -7.01
C LEU A 51 -7.42 0.51 -6.70
N ARG A 52 -8.46 0.63 -7.52
CA ARG A 52 -9.67 -0.17 -7.34
C ARG A 52 -9.32 -1.65 -7.48
N GLY A 53 -9.74 -2.42 -6.50
CA GLY A 53 -9.49 -3.85 -6.47
C GLY A 53 -8.02 -4.21 -6.27
N VAL A 54 -7.20 -3.30 -5.76
CA VAL A 54 -5.76 -3.53 -5.64
C VAL A 54 -5.46 -4.74 -4.76
N SER A 55 -6.24 -4.95 -3.70
CA SER A 55 -6.01 -6.09 -2.80
C SER A 55 -6.40 -7.44 -3.42
N SER A 56 -7.15 -7.42 -4.53
CA SER A 56 -7.44 -8.64 -5.29
C SER A 56 -6.35 -8.95 -6.30
N ARG A 57 -5.58 -7.94 -6.71
CA ARG A 57 -4.53 -8.12 -7.71
C ARG A 57 -3.16 -8.35 -7.09
N LEU A 58 -2.90 -7.75 -5.94
CA LEU A 58 -1.61 -7.82 -5.29
C LEU A 58 -1.76 -8.35 -3.87
N SER A 59 -0.79 -9.13 -3.43
CA SER A 59 -0.74 -9.60 -2.05
C SER A 59 -0.31 -8.46 -1.11
N ASP A 60 -0.54 -8.65 0.18
CA ASP A 60 -0.11 -7.66 1.17
C ASP A 60 1.39 -7.35 1.05
N PRO A 61 2.29 -8.36 0.98
CA PRO A 61 3.72 -8.05 0.82
C PRO A 61 4.02 -7.24 -0.45
N GLN A 62 3.31 -7.53 -1.53
CA GLN A 62 3.52 -6.79 -2.79
C GLN A 62 3.09 -5.33 -2.66
N ILE A 63 1.95 -5.08 -2.01
CA ILE A 63 1.46 -3.72 -1.80
C ILE A 63 2.42 -2.95 -0.90
N ILE A 64 2.85 -3.58 0.19
CA ILE A 64 3.77 -2.97 1.14
C ILE A 64 5.07 -2.61 0.43
N HIS A 65 5.62 -3.55 -0.33
CA HIS A 65 6.87 -3.32 -1.07
C HIS A 65 6.73 -2.16 -2.05
N GLN A 66 5.60 -2.09 -2.76
CA GLN A 66 5.36 -1.03 -3.73
C GLN A 66 5.40 0.35 -3.06
N VAL A 67 4.86 0.46 -1.86
CA VAL A 67 4.80 1.74 -1.15
C VAL A 67 6.17 2.15 -0.61
N VAL A 68 6.93 1.21 -0.06
CA VAL A 68 8.14 1.57 0.68
C VAL A 68 9.43 1.44 -0.12
N SER A 69 9.39 0.85 -1.30
CA SER A 69 10.62 0.56 -2.03
C SER A 69 11.14 1.70 -2.90
N GLY A 70 10.23 2.50 -3.45
CA GLY A 70 10.62 3.52 -4.41
C GLY A 70 11.10 2.96 -5.74
N GLU A 71 10.76 1.71 -6.06
CA GLU A 71 11.25 1.04 -7.25
C GLU A 71 10.48 1.35 -8.52
N THR A 72 9.38 2.10 -8.40
CA THR A 72 8.52 2.41 -9.56
C THR A 72 8.33 3.93 -9.68
N PRO A 73 9.37 4.65 -10.10
CA PRO A 73 9.21 6.08 -10.32
C PRO A 73 8.12 6.35 -11.37
N PRO A 74 7.39 7.44 -11.28
CA PRO A 74 7.56 8.56 -10.36
C PRO A 74 6.94 8.38 -8.98
N MET A 75 6.43 7.20 -8.65
CA MET A 75 5.95 6.94 -7.29
C MET A 75 7.14 6.99 -6.32
N PRO A 76 7.11 7.88 -5.32
CA PRO A 76 8.25 8.02 -4.43
C PRO A 76 8.31 6.89 -3.41
N ARG A 77 9.44 6.78 -2.76
CA ARG A 77 9.60 5.91 -1.61
C ARG A 77 8.97 6.58 -0.40
N PHE A 78 8.15 5.83 0.33
CA PHE A 78 7.53 6.32 1.56
C PHE A 78 8.17 5.62 2.75
N ASP A 79 8.52 6.42 3.76
CA ASP A 79 9.16 5.93 4.97
C ASP A 79 8.11 5.97 6.09
N VAL A 80 7.43 4.86 6.32
CA VAL A 80 6.33 4.78 7.28
C VAL A 80 6.59 3.66 8.29
N GLU A 81 6.13 3.87 9.52
CA GLU A 81 6.23 2.86 10.56
C GLU A 81 5.27 1.70 10.27
N PRO A 82 5.53 0.50 10.80
CA PRO A 82 4.67 -0.65 10.54
C PRO A 82 3.19 -0.42 10.83
N GLN A 83 2.86 0.30 11.92
CA GLN A 83 1.45 0.58 12.23
C GLN A 83 0.82 1.48 11.18
N GLU A 84 1.55 2.49 10.72
CA GLU A 84 1.06 3.39 9.67
C GLU A 84 0.84 2.61 8.37
N MET A 85 1.75 1.70 8.04
CA MET A 85 1.59 0.88 6.85
C MET A 85 0.40 -0.06 6.99
N ALA A 86 0.20 -0.64 8.18
CA ALA A 86 -0.96 -1.49 8.45
C ALA A 86 -2.26 -0.71 8.28
N ASP A 87 -2.30 0.53 8.79
CA ASP A 87 -3.46 1.39 8.66
C ASP A 87 -3.73 1.73 7.19
N LEU A 88 -2.68 2.09 6.46
CA LEU A 88 -2.81 2.38 5.04
C LEU A 88 -3.29 1.15 4.26
N LEU A 89 -2.74 -0.01 4.56
CA LEU A 89 -3.14 -1.25 3.92
C LEU A 89 -4.62 -1.54 4.16
N ALA A 90 -5.10 -1.32 5.39
CA ALA A 90 -6.51 -1.50 5.71
C ALA A 90 -7.40 -0.59 4.87
N HIS A 91 -6.97 0.66 4.67
CA HIS A 91 -7.70 1.59 3.82
C HIS A 91 -7.69 1.15 2.35
N LEU A 92 -6.53 0.72 1.85
CA LEU A 92 -6.41 0.28 0.47
C LEU A 92 -7.31 -0.91 0.16
N LYS A 93 -7.52 -1.77 1.15
CA LYS A 93 -8.43 -2.91 0.98
C LYS A 93 -9.88 -2.50 0.83
N SER A 94 -10.21 -1.27 1.18
CA SER A 94 -11.57 -0.76 1.01
C SER A 94 -11.87 -0.36 -0.43
N PHE A 95 -10.86 -0.25 -1.28
CA PHE A 95 -11.05 0.06 -2.70
C PHE A 95 -11.41 -1.23 -3.44
N THR A 96 -12.70 -1.48 -3.60
CA THR A 96 -13.15 -2.68 -4.28
C THR A 96 -13.21 -2.46 -5.80
N ALA A 97 -13.21 -3.55 -6.54
CA ALA A 97 -13.13 -3.49 -8.00
C ALA A 97 -14.34 -2.83 -8.65
N ASP A 98 -15.47 -2.86 -7.98
CA ASP A 98 -16.74 -2.36 -8.53
C ASP A 98 -17.11 -0.96 -8.04
N THR A 99 -16.23 -0.27 -7.37
CA THR A 99 -16.50 1.09 -6.89
C THR A 99 -16.01 2.18 -7.84
#